data_be2e053bab2f6a2fba702cac328a0eda
#
_entry.id   be2e053bab2f6a2fba702cac328a0eda
#
_cell.length_a   1.000
_cell.length_b   1.000
_cell.length_c   1.000
_cell.angle_alpha   90.00
_cell.angle_beta   90.00
_cell.angle_gamma   90.00
#
_symmetry.space_group_name_H-M   'P 1'
#
loop_
_entity.id
_entity.type
_entity.pdbx_description
1 polymer ?
#
loop_
_entity_poly.entity_id
_entity_poly.type
_entity_poly.pdbx_seq_one_letter_code
_entity_poly.pdbx_strand_id
1 'polypeptide(L)'
;MENTFTEIYEKKIWGNNNNGNYSGSSGGGSSLNFNVVYISWLKKFITDYNIKSVIDLGCGDFRIGKKLYDNLDILYTGYDTYKKVVEYNKKQYPEPKYTFKHLDFCNNKENITGGDMCILKDVIQHWSLKEIYPFLDYLIESKKFKYILIVNCANQTIDNADCICGNFRPLSYKFLPLKKYNIIKIGYYNSKEISIIKM
;
A
#
# COMPACT_ATOMS: atom_id res chain seq x y z
N MET A 1 8.55 11.94 -6.53
CA MET A 1 8.03 10.55 -6.49
C MET A 1 7.07 10.27 -7.64
N GLU A 2 6.14 11.15 -7.93
CA GLU A 2 5.14 11.00 -9.00
C GLU A 2 5.75 10.68 -10.37
N ASN A 3 6.75 11.43 -10.83
CA ASN A 3 7.40 11.19 -12.13
C ASN A 3 7.99 9.79 -12.24
N THR A 4 8.65 9.29 -11.18
CA THR A 4 9.26 7.96 -11.17
C THR A 4 8.21 6.85 -11.38
N PHE A 5 7.11 6.89 -10.62
CA PHE A 5 6.07 5.86 -10.75
C PHE A 5 5.23 6.03 -12.02
N THR A 6 5.02 7.26 -12.49
CA THR A 6 4.42 7.50 -13.81
C THR A 6 5.25 6.83 -14.92
N GLU A 7 6.57 6.99 -14.91
CA GLU A 7 7.45 6.32 -15.88
C GLU A 7 7.37 4.79 -15.79
N ILE A 8 7.33 4.23 -14.57
CA ILE A 8 7.22 2.78 -14.36
C ILE A 8 5.97 2.22 -15.03
N TYR A 9 4.83 2.90 -14.86
CA TYR A 9 3.59 2.51 -15.52
C TYR A 9 3.66 2.72 -17.03
N GLU A 10 4.06 3.89 -17.50
CA GLU A 10 4.09 4.23 -18.94
C GLU A 10 5.06 3.35 -19.72
N LYS A 11 6.23 3.04 -19.14
CA LYS A 11 7.23 2.13 -19.73
C LYS A 11 6.92 0.64 -19.46
N LYS A 12 5.82 0.32 -18.75
CA LYS A 12 5.37 -1.04 -18.44
C LYS A 12 6.41 -1.88 -17.68
N ILE A 13 7.22 -1.26 -16.83
CA ILE A 13 8.31 -1.92 -16.09
C ILE A 13 7.78 -3.05 -15.20
N TRP A 14 6.62 -2.86 -14.56
CA TRP A 14 5.95 -3.87 -13.74
C TRP A 14 4.99 -4.78 -14.52
N GLY A 15 5.07 -4.76 -15.84
CA GLY A 15 4.23 -5.52 -16.75
C GLY A 15 3.13 -4.68 -17.40
N ASN A 16 2.28 -5.34 -18.16
CA ASN A 16 1.19 -4.71 -18.89
C ASN A 16 -0.16 -5.17 -18.29
N ASN A 17 -1.16 -4.29 -18.31
CA ASN A 17 -2.54 -4.71 -18.14
C ASN A 17 -3.17 -4.99 -19.51
N ASN A 18 -4.11 -5.92 -19.56
CA ASN A 18 -4.76 -6.33 -20.81
C ASN A 18 -6.07 -5.58 -21.09
N ASN A 19 -6.42 -4.58 -20.26
CA ASN A 19 -7.71 -3.90 -20.36
C ASN A 19 -7.67 -2.58 -21.13
N GLY A 20 -6.48 -2.10 -21.54
CA GLY A 20 -6.29 -0.92 -22.40
C GLY A 20 -6.66 0.45 -21.80
N ASN A 21 -7.13 0.49 -20.55
CA ASN A 21 -7.65 1.72 -19.94
C ASN A 21 -6.57 2.62 -19.32
N TYR A 22 -5.40 2.09 -19.02
CA TYR A 22 -4.20 2.80 -18.59
C TYR A 22 -2.96 2.01 -18.99
N SER A 23 -1.79 2.65 -19.01
CA SER A 23 -0.52 2.00 -19.35
C SER A 23 0.02 1.19 -18.18
N GLY A 24 0.74 0.10 -18.45
CA GLY A 24 1.41 -0.70 -17.44
C GLY A 24 0.47 -1.51 -16.53
N SER A 25 0.97 -1.91 -15.39
CA SER A 25 0.22 -2.65 -14.37
C SER A 25 0.76 -2.34 -12.97
N SER A 26 -0.04 -2.66 -11.94
CA SER A 26 0.37 -2.56 -10.52
C SER A 26 1.26 -3.75 -10.08
N GLY A 27 1.82 -4.49 -11.03
CA GLY A 27 2.73 -5.60 -10.81
C GLY A 27 2.07 -6.92 -10.40
N GLY A 28 2.86 -8.00 -10.42
CA GLY A 28 2.40 -9.36 -10.07
C GLY A 28 1.92 -9.48 -8.62
N GLY A 29 2.45 -8.67 -7.71
CA GLY A 29 2.03 -8.62 -6.30
C GLY A 29 0.57 -8.20 -6.09
N SER A 30 -0.09 -7.61 -7.12
CA SER A 30 -1.50 -7.22 -7.09
C SER A 30 -2.45 -8.29 -7.65
N SER A 31 -1.96 -9.45 -8.10
CA SER A 31 -2.82 -10.50 -8.66
C SER A 31 -3.71 -11.16 -7.59
N LEU A 32 -4.93 -11.54 -7.96
CA LEU A 32 -5.88 -12.17 -7.03
C LEU A 32 -5.34 -13.49 -6.47
N ASN A 33 -4.81 -14.35 -7.34
CA ASN A 33 -4.31 -15.66 -6.93
C ASN A 33 -3.18 -15.56 -5.92
N PHE A 34 -2.31 -14.56 -6.08
CA PHE A 34 -1.22 -14.32 -5.15
C PHE A 34 -1.70 -13.83 -3.77
N ASN A 35 -2.87 -13.19 -3.70
CA ASN A 35 -3.34 -12.51 -2.49
C ASN A 35 -4.50 -13.22 -1.76
N VAL A 36 -4.86 -14.46 -2.09
CA VAL A 36 -5.99 -15.18 -1.44
C VAL A 36 -5.85 -15.20 0.08
N VAL A 37 -4.66 -15.56 0.59
CA VAL A 37 -4.38 -15.61 2.03
C VAL A 37 -4.46 -14.22 2.65
N TYR A 38 -3.86 -13.21 2.00
CA TYR A 38 -3.91 -11.83 2.46
C TYR A 38 -5.35 -11.29 2.54
N ILE A 39 -6.16 -11.54 1.52
CA ILE A 39 -7.57 -11.11 1.47
C ILE A 39 -8.36 -11.72 2.65
N SER A 40 -8.22 -13.03 2.86
CA SER A 40 -8.90 -13.73 3.95
C SER A 40 -8.46 -13.20 5.33
N TRP A 41 -7.15 -13.05 5.51
CA TRP A 41 -6.57 -12.55 6.74
C TRP A 41 -7.04 -11.12 7.04
N LEU A 42 -6.96 -10.21 6.05
CA LEU A 42 -7.32 -8.80 6.26
C LEU A 42 -8.82 -8.61 6.48
N LYS A 43 -9.69 -9.40 5.81
CA LYS A 43 -11.13 -9.40 6.12
C LYS A 43 -11.38 -9.73 7.59
N LYS A 44 -10.75 -10.80 8.06
CA LYS A 44 -10.87 -11.20 9.47
C LYS A 44 -10.37 -10.10 10.41
N PHE A 45 -9.21 -9.51 10.13
CA PHE A 45 -8.66 -8.42 10.94
C PHE A 45 -9.60 -7.21 10.99
N ILE A 46 -10.14 -6.76 9.85
CA ILE A 46 -11.11 -5.66 9.76
C ILE A 46 -12.33 -5.94 10.64
N THR A 47 -12.86 -7.16 10.58
CA THR A 47 -14.03 -7.57 11.38
C THR A 47 -13.70 -7.64 12.87
N ASP A 48 -12.63 -8.34 13.25
CA ASP A 48 -12.25 -8.56 14.65
C ASP A 48 -11.95 -7.25 15.40
N TYR A 49 -11.34 -6.28 14.70
CA TYR A 49 -10.97 -4.97 15.28
C TYR A 49 -11.96 -3.85 14.96
N ASN A 50 -13.12 -4.18 14.39
CA ASN A 50 -14.20 -3.24 14.04
C ASN A 50 -13.67 -2.00 13.27
N ILE A 51 -12.84 -2.24 12.25
CA ILE A 51 -12.33 -1.19 11.38
C ILE A 51 -13.45 -0.69 10.49
N LYS A 52 -13.70 0.62 10.48
CA LYS A 52 -14.74 1.28 9.68
C LYS A 52 -14.19 2.15 8.54
N SER A 53 -12.92 2.51 8.62
CA SER A 53 -12.29 3.33 7.58
C SER A 53 -10.88 2.83 7.24
N VAL A 54 -10.62 2.68 5.94
CA VAL A 54 -9.33 2.21 5.40
C VAL A 54 -8.77 3.26 4.46
N ILE A 55 -7.53 3.65 4.70
CA ILE A 55 -6.73 4.53 3.85
C ILE A 55 -5.61 3.70 3.23
N ASP A 56 -5.65 3.49 1.93
CA ASP A 56 -4.72 2.65 1.18
C ASP A 56 -3.78 3.54 0.36
N LEU A 57 -2.52 3.58 0.74
CA LEU A 57 -1.49 4.41 0.13
C LEU A 57 -0.71 3.58 -0.89
N GLY A 58 -0.85 3.90 -2.17
CA GLY A 58 -0.37 3.11 -3.30
C GLY A 58 -1.38 2.02 -3.68
N CYS A 59 -2.65 2.40 -3.82
CA CYS A 59 -3.75 1.45 -4.04
C CYS A 59 -3.70 0.72 -5.40
N GLY A 60 -2.89 1.21 -6.34
CA GLY A 60 -2.78 0.65 -7.68
C GLY A 60 -4.14 0.54 -8.37
N ASP A 61 -4.36 -0.55 -9.11
CA ASP A 61 -5.59 -0.80 -9.88
C ASP A 61 -6.76 -1.38 -9.07
N PHE A 62 -6.63 -1.44 -7.75
CA PHE A 62 -7.67 -1.87 -6.80
C PHE A 62 -8.27 -3.27 -7.07
N ARG A 63 -7.65 -4.10 -7.91
CA ARG A 63 -8.25 -5.41 -8.28
C ARG A 63 -8.44 -6.37 -7.10
N ILE A 64 -7.58 -6.33 -6.09
CA ILE A 64 -7.77 -7.08 -4.85
C ILE A 64 -8.72 -6.38 -3.88
N GLY A 65 -8.78 -5.07 -3.92
CA GLY A 65 -9.62 -4.26 -3.04
C GLY A 65 -11.10 -4.54 -3.23
N LYS A 66 -11.59 -4.62 -4.47
CA LYS A 66 -12.98 -5.01 -4.76
C LYS A 66 -13.32 -6.35 -4.09
N LYS A 67 -12.47 -7.38 -4.28
CA LYS A 67 -12.68 -8.71 -3.68
C LYS A 67 -12.60 -8.67 -2.15
N LEU A 68 -11.75 -7.79 -1.61
CA LEU A 68 -11.53 -7.66 -0.17
C LEU A 68 -12.68 -6.92 0.52
N TYR A 69 -13.11 -5.78 -0.01
CA TYR A 69 -13.98 -4.84 0.73
C TYR A 69 -15.45 -4.92 0.36
N ASP A 70 -15.84 -5.64 -0.70
CA ASP A 70 -17.18 -5.57 -1.26
C ASP A 70 -18.30 -5.85 -0.22
N ASN A 71 -18.11 -6.87 0.60
CA ASN A 71 -19.07 -7.30 1.62
C ASN A 71 -18.73 -6.79 3.05
N LEU A 72 -17.90 -5.76 3.15
CA LEU A 72 -17.57 -5.14 4.43
C LEU A 72 -18.23 -3.77 4.55
N ASP A 73 -18.72 -3.46 5.74
CA ASP A 73 -19.24 -2.13 6.10
C ASP A 73 -18.07 -1.22 6.49
N ILE A 74 -17.38 -0.71 5.47
CA ILE A 74 -16.24 0.20 5.61
C ILE A 74 -16.30 1.33 4.59
N LEU A 75 -15.68 2.45 4.92
CA LEU A 75 -15.32 3.51 3.98
C LEU A 75 -13.87 3.31 3.55
N TYR A 76 -13.64 3.25 2.25
CA TYR A 76 -12.32 3.09 1.67
C TYR A 76 -11.87 4.34 0.92
N THR A 77 -10.63 4.78 1.17
CA THR A 77 -9.98 5.80 0.36
C THR A 77 -8.63 5.29 -0.13
N GLY A 78 -8.49 5.11 -1.43
CA GLY A 78 -7.23 4.76 -2.08
C GLY A 78 -6.53 5.99 -2.65
N TYR A 79 -5.25 6.09 -2.37
CA TYR A 79 -4.35 7.09 -2.96
C TYR A 79 -3.37 6.42 -3.90
N ASP A 80 -3.12 7.02 -5.04
CA ASP A 80 -2.02 6.63 -5.91
C ASP A 80 -1.42 7.86 -6.59
N THR A 81 -0.13 7.78 -6.89
CA THR A 81 0.59 8.86 -7.57
C THR A 81 0.48 8.78 -9.10
N TYR A 82 0.02 7.65 -9.66
CA TYR A 82 -0.24 7.52 -11.10
C TYR A 82 -1.69 7.91 -11.44
N LYS A 83 -1.88 9.11 -11.97
CA LYS A 83 -3.19 9.72 -12.23
C LYS A 83 -4.13 8.82 -13.06
N LYS A 84 -3.60 8.16 -14.10
CA LYS A 84 -4.43 7.34 -15.00
C LYS A 84 -5.04 6.13 -14.30
N VAL A 85 -4.32 5.48 -13.37
CA VAL A 85 -4.89 4.36 -12.58
C VAL A 85 -5.96 4.84 -11.62
N VAL A 86 -5.79 6.03 -11.05
CA VAL A 86 -6.81 6.65 -10.19
C VAL A 86 -8.09 6.94 -10.97
N GLU A 87 -7.98 7.54 -12.15
CA GLU A 87 -9.15 7.81 -13.01
C GLU A 87 -9.81 6.52 -13.52
N TYR A 88 -9.03 5.49 -13.80
CA TYR A 88 -9.53 4.14 -14.08
C TYR A 88 -10.36 3.60 -12.91
N ASN A 89 -9.82 3.64 -11.68
CA ASN A 89 -10.50 3.14 -10.49
C ASN A 89 -11.83 3.86 -10.23
N LYS A 90 -11.87 5.19 -10.35
CA LYS A 90 -13.11 5.97 -10.22
C LYS A 90 -14.22 5.52 -11.18
N LYS A 91 -13.85 5.13 -12.41
CA LYS A 91 -14.81 4.64 -13.41
C LYS A 91 -15.23 3.19 -13.15
N GLN A 92 -14.30 2.34 -12.70
CA GLN A 92 -14.55 0.91 -12.52
C GLN A 92 -15.27 0.58 -11.22
N TYR A 93 -15.11 1.43 -10.19
CA TYR A 93 -15.61 1.20 -8.83
C TYR A 93 -16.38 2.41 -8.32
N PRO A 94 -17.57 2.69 -8.91
CA PRO A 94 -18.35 3.92 -8.63
C PRO A 94 -19.14 3.84 -7.32
N GLU A 95 -19.03 2.77 -6.55
CA GLU A 95 -19.76 2.57 -5.29
C GLU A 95 -19.42 3.67 -4.29
N PRO A 96 -20.39 4.27 -3.59
CA PRO A 96 -20.17 5.44 -2.71
C PRO A 96 -19.17 5.20 -1.57
N LYS A 97 -18.96 3.94 -1.17
CA LYS A 97 -17.98 3.59 -0.15
C LYS A 97 -16.54 3.63 -0.62
N TYR A 98 -16.28 3.72 -1.93
CA TYR A 98 -14.94 3.79 -2.52
C TYR A 98 -14.62 5.20 -3.00
N THR A 99 -13.53 5.75 -2.50
CA THR A 99 -12.98 7.03 -2.94
C THR A 99 -11.56 6.82 -3.46
N PHE A 100 -11.24 7.37 -4.62
CA PHE A 100 -9.90 7.30 -5.18
C PHE A 100 -9.35 8.71 -5.42
N LYS A 101 -8.13 8.98 -4.94
CA LYS A 101 -7.50 10.30 -4.99
C LYS A 101 -6.10 10.21 -5.60
N HIS A 102 -5.83 11.08 -6.56
CA HIS A 102 -4.49 11.28 -7.08
C HIS A 102 -3.70 12.15 -6.07
N LEU A 103 -2.59 11.62 -5.56
CA LEU A 103 -1.72 12.32 -4.63
C LEU A 103 -0.32 11.70 -4.64
N ASP A 104 0.71 12.51 -4.79
CA ASP A 104 2.07 12.15 -4.38
C ASP A 104 2.15 12.24 -2.85
N PHE A 105 1.65 11.19 -2.19
CA PHE A 105 1.49 11.15 -0.75
C PHE A 105 2.83 11.07 0.03
N CYS A 106 3.94 10.80 -0.65
CA CYS A 106 5.25 10.88 -0.03
C CYS A 106 5.67 12.34 0.19
N ASN A 107 5.48 13.17 -0.84
CA ASN A 107 5.87 14.58 -0.81
C ASN A 107 4.79 15.50 -0.21
N ASN A 108 3.53 15.07 -0.21
CA ASN A 108 2.36 15.82 0.29
C ASN A 108 1.61 15.03 1.37
N LYS A 109 2.36 14.48 2.32
CA LYS A 109 1.86 13.59 3.36
C LYS A 109 0.82 14.24 4.28
N GLU A 110 0.86 15.56 4.45
CA GLU A 110 -0.12 16.35 5.21
C GLU A 110 -1.54 16.26 4.63
N ASN A 111 -1.66 16.04 3.32
CA ASN A 111 -2.94 15.92 2.61
C ASN A 111 -3.57 14.51 2.70
N ILE A 112 -2.89 13.56 3.35
CA ILE A 112 -3.46 12.25 3.64
C ILE A 112 -4.57 12.41 4.68
N THR A 113 -5.78 11.91 4.36
CA THR A 113 -6.89 11.88 5.33
C THR A 113 -6.65 10.82 6.39
N GLY A 114 -7.16 11.02 7.59
CA GLY A 114 -7.11 10.02 8.66
C GLY A 114 -8.16 8.91 8.49
N GLY A 115 -8.01 7.85 9.29
CA GLY A 115 -8.93 6.72 9.31
C GLY A 115 -8.56 5.72 10.41
N ASP A 116 -9.31 4.62 10.52
CA ASP A 116 -8.96 3.58 11.50
C ASP A 116 -7.68 2.85 11.11
N MET A 117 -7.50 2.55 9.82
CA MET A 117 -6.35 1.81 9.31
C MET A 117 -5.72 2.50 8.11
N CYS A 118 -4.39 2.64 8.13
CA CYS A 118 -3.56 2.95 6.97
C CYS A 118 -2.93 1.68 6.43
N ILE A 119 -2.92 1.49 5.11
CA ILE A 119 -2.29 0.35 4.44
C ILE A 119 -1.15 0.84 3.55
N LEU A 120 0.01 0.19 3.66
CA LEU A 120 1.19 0.33 2.81
C LEU A 120 1.57 -1.07 2.30
N LYS A 121 0.91 -1.53 1.23
CA LYS A 121 1.17 -2.84 0.65
C LYS A 121 1.99 -2.74 -0.64
N ASP A 122 3.20 -3.30 -0.61
CA ASP A 122 4.12 -3.27 -1.75
C ASP A 122 4.54 -1.85 -2.20
N VAL A 123 4.59 -0.90 -1.27
CA VAL A 123 4.86 0.51 -1.56
C VAL A 123 6.28 0.90 -1.14
N ILE A 124 6.56 0.90 0.15
CA ILE A 124 7.82 1.43 0.69
C ILE A 124 9.04 0.56 0.34
N GLN A 125 8.84 -0.67 -0.10
CA GLN A 125 9.91 -1.50 -0.66
C GLN A 125 10.50 -0.95 -1.97
N HIS A 126 9.85 0.04 -2.58
CA HIS A 126 10.27 0.74 -3.79
C HIS A 126 10.80 2.16 -3.51
N TRP A 127 10.93 2.55 -2.25
CA TRP A 127 11.39 3.89 -1.85
C TRP A 127 12.80 3.84 -1.27
N SER A 128 13.58 4.90 -1.45
CA SER A 128 14.86 5.01 -0.75
C SER A 128 14.64 5.25 0.76
N LEU A 129 15.69 5.03 1.56
CA LEU A 129 15.65 5.30 3.00
C LEU A 129 15.37 6.77 3.31
N LYS A 130 15.83 7.66 2.42
CA LYS A 130 15.59 9.10 2.52
C LYS A 130 14.10 9.46 2.51
N GLU A 131 13.28 8.71 1.79
CA GLU A 131 11.83 8.88 1.77
C GLU A 131 11.14 8.10 2.91
N ILE A 132 11.59 6.88 3.21
CA ILE A 132 10.91 6.02 4.20
C ILE A 132 10.91 6.62 5.59
N TYR A 133 12.07 7.05 6.08
CA TYR A 133 12.18 7.53 7.46
C TYR A 133 11.27 8.74 7.74
N PRO A 134 11.36 9.86 6.97
CA PRO A 134 10.51 11.02 7.25
C PRO A 134 9.02 10.74 7.02
N PHE A 135 8.68 9.77 6.18
CA PHE A 135 7.30 9.41 5.90
C PHE A 135 6.69 8.59 7.05
N LEU A 136 7.37 7.54 7.51
CA LEU A 136 6.90 6.73 8.63
C LEU A 136 6.90 7.52 9.94
N ASP A 137 7.91 8.37 10.19
CA ASP A 137 7.93 9.29 11.33
C ASP A 137 6.67 10.16 11.33
N TYR A 138 6.36 10.80 10.18
CA TYR A 138 5.15 11.59 10.04
C TYR A 138 3.85 10.79 10.28
N LEU A 139 3.72 9.60 9.70
CA LEU A 139 2.49 8.80 9.88
C LEU A 139 2.25 8.49 11.35
N ILE A 140 3.31 8.18 12.09
CA ILE A 140 3.25 7.88 13.52
C ILE A 140 2.93 9.14 14.34
N GLU A 141 3.66 10.23 14.12
CA GLU A 141 3.50 11.48 14.85
C GLU A 141 2.14 12.14 14.62
N SER A 142 1.59 11.98 13.42
CA SER A 142 0.29 12.57 13.04
C SER A 142 -0.90 12.00 13.82
N LYS A 143 -0.77 10.79 14.38
CA LYS A 143 -1.84 10.06 15.09
C LYS A 143 -3.17 9.97 14.31
N LYS A 144 -3.09 10.05 12.98
CA LYS A 144 -4.26 10.00 12.09
C LYS A 144 -4.90 8.62 12.00
N PHE A 145 -4.23 7.56 12.48
CA PHE A 145 -4.63 6.17 12.33
C PHE A 145 -4.57 5.42 13.67
N LYS A 146 -5.40 4.40 13.86
CA LYS A 146 -5.28 3.45 14.97
C LYS A 146 -4.29 2.34 14.63
N TYR A 147 -4.21 1.99 13.35
CA TYR A 147 -3.35 0.92 12.84
C TYR A 147 -2.67 1.36 11.55
N ILE A 148 -1.36 1.09 11.42
CA ILE A 148 -0.62 1.22 10.17
C ILE A 148 -0.19 -0.18 9.78
N LEU A 149 -0.79 -0.74 8.72
CA LEU A 149 -0.50 -2.05 8.17
C LEU A 149 0.57 -1.92 7.08
N ILE A 150 1.66 -2.65 7.23
CA ILE A 150 2.77 -2.67 6.27
C ILE A 150 2.92 -4.09 5.73
N VAL A 151 2.90 -4.24 4.41
CA VAL A 151 3.07 -5.53 3.73
C VAL A 151 4.17 -5.41 2.68
N ASN A 152 5.28 -6.15 2.88
CA ASN A 152 6.42 -6.14 1.97
C ASN A 152 7.00 -7.54 1.77
N CYS A 153 7.82 -7.72 0.74
CA CYS A 153 8.67 -8.90 0.61
C CYS A 153 9.69 -8.92 1.76
N ALA A 154 9.82 -10.07 2.44
CA ALA A 154 10.44 -10.18 3.77
C ALA A 154 11.92 -10.64 3.76
N ASN A 155 12.53 -10.87 2.60
CA ASN A 155 13.87 -11.47 2.51
C ASN A 155 15.02 -10.45 2.72
N GLN A 156 14.81 -9.45 3.58
CA GLN A 156 15.86 -8.52 3.99
C GLN A 156 16.89 -9.26 4.85
N THR A 157 18.18 -8.99 4.64
CA THR A 157 19.29 -9.68 5.32
C THR A 157 20.21 -8.73 6.08
N ILE A 158 20.12 -7.44 5.83
CA ILE A 158 20.97 -6.42 6.47
C ILE A 158 20.15 -5.19 6.86
N ASP A 159 20.57 -4.51 7.91
CA ASP A 159 20.01 -3.22 8.31
C ASP A 159 20.23 -2.16 7.22
N ASN A 160 19.26 -1.26 7.07
CA ASN A 160 19.35 -0.12 6.13
C ASN A 160 19.70 -0.51 4.68
N ALA A 161 19.30 -1.70 4.23
CA ALA A 161 19.33 -2.00 2.81
C ALA A 161 18.60 -0.91 2.03
N ASP A 162 19.29 -0.20 1.13
CA ASP A 162 18.71 0.91 0.40
C ASP A 162 18.51 0.58 -1.09
N CYS A 163 17.68 1.36 -1.77
CA CYS A 163 17.52 1.33 -3.22
C CYS A 163 17.19 2.73 -3.74
N ILE A 164 17.45 2.94 -5.02
CA ILE A 164 16.95 4.13 -5.72
C ILE A 164 15.44 4.03 -5.80
N CYS A 165 14.73 5.15 -5.60
CA CYS A 165 13.28 5.22 -5.69
C CYS A 165 12.76 4.65 -7.04
N GLY A 166 11.79 3.77 -6.98
CA GLY A 166 11.26 3.01 -8.13
C GLY A 166 11.89 1.62 -8.29
N ASN A 167 13.08 1.37 -7.76
CA ASN A 167 13.68 0.05 -7.70
C ASN A 167 13.06 -0.78 -6.57
N PHE A 168 13.57 -1.98 -6.36
CA PHE A 168 13.04 -2.92 -5.40
C PHE A 168 14.10 -3.36 -4.38
N ARG A 169 13.70 -3.45 -3.12
CA ARG A 169 14.39 -4.22 -2.09
C ARG A 169 13.39 -4.81 -1.09
N PRO A 170 13.68 -5.98 -0.50
CA PRO A 170 12.84 -6.52 0.57
C PRO A 170 12.96 -5.68 1.85
N LEU A 171 11.88 -5.67 2.65
CA LEU A 171 11.83 -5.01 3.96
C LEU A 171 11.20 -5.95 4.99
N SER A 172 11.84 -6.10 6.14
CA SER A 172 11.33 -6.89 7.27
C SER A 172 11.38 -6.10 8.57
N TYR A 173 10.41 -6.34 9.46
CA TYR A 173 10.36 -5.73 10.80
C TYR A 173 11.61 -6.03 11.65
N LYS A 174 12.37 -7.06 11.30
CA LYS A 174 13.59 -7.47 12.01
C LYS A 174 14.77 -6.53 11.80
N PHE A 175 14.74 -5.76 10.72
CA PHE A 175 15.84 -4.92 10.26
C PHE A 175 15.42 -3.46 10.11
N LEU A 176 16.39 -2.54 10.20
CA LEU A 176 16.16 -1.15 9.82
C LEU A 176 15.84 -1.05 8.31
N PRO A 177 14.94 -0.17 7.91
CA PRO A 177 14.32 0.92 8.67
C PRO A 177 13.14 0.49 9.56
N LEU A 178 12.48 -0.65 9.31
CA LEU A 178 11.24 -1.00 10.00
C LEU A 178 11.44 -1.28 11.48
N LYS A 179 12.56 -1.86 11.88
CA LYS A 179 12.92 -2.13 13.28
C LYS A 179 12.93 -0.88 14.18
N LYS A 180 13.08 0.33 13.60
CA LYS A 180 13.01 1.59 14.35
C LYS A 180 11.64 1.81 15.00
N TYR A 181 10.60 1.29 14.38
CA TYR A 181 9.22 1.57 14.74
C TYR A 181 8.61 0.36 15.45
N ASN A 182 8.12 0.43 16.61
CA ASN A 182 7.56 -0.67 17.40
C ASN A 182 6.56 -1.55 16.61
N ILE A 183 7.08 -2.19 15.54
CA ILE A 183 6.32 -3.00 14.58
C ILE A 183 6.19 -4.42 15.10
N ILE A 184 4.98 -4.95 15.04
CA ILE A 184 4.67 -6.34 15.37
C ILE A 184 4.38 -7.09 14.07
N LYS A 185 5.09 -8.21 13.82
CA LYS A 185 4.74 -9.15 12.76
C LYS A 185 3.47 -9.90 13.16
N ILE A 186 2.47 -9.89 12.31
CA ILE A 186 1.17 -10.53 12.55
C ILE A 186 0.79 -11.57 11.50
N GLY A 187 1.57 -11.73 10.44
CA GLY A 187 1.31 -12.72 9.41
C GLY A 187 2.44 -12.88 8.39
N TYR A 188 2.30 -13.91 7.56
CA TYR A 188 3.22 -14.19 6.45
C TYR A 188 2.49 -14.97 5.34
N TYR A 189 2.72 -14.62 4.09
CA TYR A 189 2.20 -15.34 2.92
C TYR A 189 3.07 -15.07 1.69
N ASN A 190 3.32 -16.08 0.87
CA ASN A 190 4.00 -15.95 -0.42
C ASN A 190 5.26 -15.05 -0.37
N SER A 191 6.18 -15.30 0.57
CA SER A 191 7.38 -14.48 0.84
C SER A 191 7.11 -13.04 1.32
N LYS A 192 5.88 -12.65 1.61
CA LYS A 192 5.51 -11.35 2.17
C LYS A 192 5.25 -11.43 3.66
N GLU A 193 5.74 -10.45 4.37
CA GLU A 193 5.48 -10.22 5.78
C GLU A 193 4.33 -9.21 5.94
N ILE A 194 3.40 -9.54 6.83
CA ILE A 194 2.35 -8.63 7.27
C ILE A 194 2.76 -8.12 8.65
N SER A 195 2.96 -6.84 8.78
CA SER A 195 3.40 -6.17 9.99
C SER A 195 2.46 -5.01 10.34
N ILE A 196 2.34 -4.67 11.62
CA ILE A 196 1.45 -3.61 12.08
C ILE A 196 2.14 -2.71 13.10
N ILE A 197 1.88 -1.41 13.01
CA ILE A 197 2.10 -0.44 14.08
C ILE A 197 0.73 -0.14 14.69
N LYS A 198 0.60 -0.35 15.98
CA LYS A 198 -0.59 0.03 16.75
C LYS A 198 -0.31 1.37 17.43
N MET A 199 -1.18 2.34 17.19
CA MET A 199 -1.09 3.70 17.74
C MET A 199 -1.82 3.81 19.07
#